data_d7fe359b91b037ae353461f2ab1b3bb2
#
_entry.id   d7fe359b91b037ae353461f2ab1b3bb2
#
_cell.length_a   1.000
_cell.length_b   1.000
_cell.length_c   1.000
_cell.angle_alpha   90.00
_cell.angle_beta   90.00
_cell.angle_gamma   90.00
#
_symmetry.space_group_name_H-M   'P 1'
#
loop_
_entity.id
_entity.type
_entity.pdbx_description
1 polymer ?
#
loop_
_entity_poly.entity_id
_entity_poly.type
_entity_poly.pdbx_seq_one_letter_code
_entity_poly.pdbx_strand_id
1 'polypeptide(L)'
;PFEQRLIEIYDGIKDICTRYQPEALSIEKLYYQHNQTTVIGVAEARGVILLAAAQCGVPIYEYTPMQVKQAVTGYGKAVKKQIQEMTRIMLHLQTIPKPDDTADALAMAVAHCHCSRSRLMGTAPR
;
A
#
# COMPACT_ATOMS: atom_id res chain seq x y z
N PRO A 1 0.49 5.06 -24.55
CA PRO A 1 0.65 3.60 -24.51
C PRO A 1 0.94 3.10 -23.09
N PHE A 2 0.66 1.84 -22.86
CA PHE A 2 0.79 1.26 -21.52
C PHE A 2 2.23 1.29 -21.02
N GLU A 3 3.20 0.97 -21.87
CA GLU A 3 4.61 0.99 -21.50
C GLU A 3 5.08 2.38 -21.08
N GLN A 4 4.52 3.44 -21.68
CA GLN A 4 4.81 4.79 -21.24
C GLN A 4 4.30 5.06 -19.84
N ARG A 5 3.14 4.52 -19.51
CA ARG A 5 2.59 4.62 -18.17
C ARG A 5 3.46 3.88 -17.15
N LEU A 6 4.06 2.75 -17.55
CA LEU A 6 5.00 2.03 -16.68
C LEU A 6 6.24 2.87 -16.39
N ILE A 7 6.74 3.59 -17.40
CA ILE A 7 7.87 4.51 -17.20
C ILE A 7 7.51 5.60 -16.21
N GLU A 8 6.32 6.19 -16.36
CA GLU A 8 5.85 7.23 -15.43
C GLU A 8 5.76 6.73 -14.00
N ILE A 9 5.27 5.50 -13.81
CA ILE A 9 5.20 4.86 -12.49
C ILE A 9 6.60 4.66 -11.93
N TYR A 10 7.50 4.12 -12.74
CA TYR A 10 8.88 3.86 -12.34
C TYR A 10 9.57 5.15 -11.90
N ASP A 11 9.51 6.18 -12.74
CA ASP A 11 10.13 7.47 -12.47
C ASP A 11 9.53 8.13 -11.24
N GLY A 12 8.21 8.04 -11.07
CA GLY A 12 7.52 8.59 -9.91
C GLY A 12 7.95 7.94 -8.61
N ILE A 13 8.03 6.62 -8.56
CA ILE A 13 8.46 5.90 -7.38
C ILE A 13 9.94 6.19 -7.08
N LYS A 14 10.80 6.21 -8.09
CA LYS A 14 12.21 6.56 -7.92
C LYS A 14 12.35 7.98 -7.34
N ASP A 15 11.58 8.93 -7.84
CA ASP A 15 11.61 10.30 -7.35
C ASP A 15 11.19 10.38 -5.88
N ILE A 16 10.10 9.70 -5.51
CA ILE A 16 9.63 9.67 -4.12
C ILE A 16 10.68 9.05 -3.21
N CYS A 17 11.26 7.92 -3.61
CA CYS A 17 12.26 7.23 -2.80
C CYS A 17 13.51 8.07 -2.62
N THR A 18 13.93 8.81 -3.66
CA THR A 18 15.10 9.66 -3.60
C THR A 18 14.85 10.90 -2.74
N ARG A 19 13.67 11.50 -2.90
CA ARG A 19 13.32 12.75 -2.24
C ARG A 19 13.03 12.57 -0.76
N TYR A 20 12.27 11.53 -0.40
CA TYR A 20 11.81 11.35 0.97
C TYR A 20 12.55 10.27 1.74
N GLN A 21 13.31 9.41 1.06
CA GLN A 21 14.08 8.32 1.67
C GLN A 21 13.23 7.50 2.65
N PRO A 22 12.10 6.91 2.17
CA PRO A 22 11.21 6.17 3.05
C PRO A 22 11.89 4.94 3.64
N GLU A 23 11.47 4.56 4.84
CA GLU A 23 12.00 3.37 5.53
C GLU A 23 11.41 2.08 5.00
N ALA A 24 10.24 2.15 4.36
CA ALA A 24 9.54 0.96 3.90
C ALA A 24 8.52 1.29 2.81
N LEU A 25 8.25 0.31 1.97
CA LEU A 25 7.13 0.31 1.05
C LEU A 25 6.09 -0.68 1.56
N SER A 26 4.88 -0.21 1.79
CA SER A 26 3.74 -1.05 2.15
C SER A 26 2.87 -1.22 0.92
N ILE A 27 2.72 -2.45 0.44
CA ILE A 27 2.02 -2.72 -0.80
C ILE A 27 1.00 -3.84 -0.60
N GLU A 28 -0.13 -3.72 -1.30
CA GLU A 28 -1.17 -4.73 -1.23
C GLU A 28 -0.72 -6.00 -1.92
N LYS A 29 -1.00 -7.15 -1.29
CA LYS A 29 -0.72 -8.44 -1.88
C LYS A 29 -1.73 -8.69 -3.01
N LEU A 30 -1.21 -9.02 -4.18
CA LEU A 30 -2.03 -9.26 -5.36
C LEU A 30 -2.51 -10.70 -5.39
N TYR A 31 -3.82 -10.88 -5.54
CA TYR A 31 -4.42 -12.19 -5.73
C TYR A 31 -5.06 -12.26 -7.11
N TYR A 32 -5.09 -13.47 -7.67
CA TYR A 32 -5.82 -13.74 -8.89
C TYR A 32 -7.31 -13.57 -8.60
N GLN A 33 -7.94 -12.65 -9.31
CA GLN A 33 -9.36 -12.34 -9.16
C GLN A 33 -10.12 -12.72 -10.43
N HIS A 34 -11.44 -12.73 -10.34
CA HIS A 34 -12.30 -13.08 -11.48
C HIS A 34 -12.19 -12.08 -12.63
N ASN A 35 -11.84 -10.84 -12.37
CA ASN A 35 -11.72 -9.82 -13.40
C ASN A 35 -10.33 -9.87 -14.03
N GLN A 36 -10.19 -10.72 -15.05
CA GLN A 36 -8.90 -10.97 -15.71
C GLN A 36 -8.46 -9.85 -16.65
N THR A 37 -9.37 -8.95 -17.04
CA THR A 37 -9.05 -7.90 -18.01
C THR A 37 -8.08 -6.86 -17.47
N THR A 38 -8.06 -6.66 -16.15
CA THR A 38 -7.22 -5.65 -15.52
C THR A 38 -6.08 -6.25 -14.71
N VAL A 39 -6.14 -7.54 -14.35
CA VAL A 39 -5.18 -8.15 -13.42
C VAL A 39 -3.76 -8.16 -14.00
N ILE A 40 -3.60 -8.38 -15.30
CA ILE A 40 -2.28 -8.42 -15.92
C ILE A 40 -1.63 -7.04 -15.86
N GLY A 41 -2.35 -6.01 -16.26
CA GLY A 41 -1.83 -4.64 -16.20
C GLY A 41 -1.49 -4.20 -14.78
N VAL A 42 -2.33 -4.55 -13.83
CA VAL A 42 -2.07 -4.26 -12.41
C VAL A 42 -0.81 -4.97 -11.93
N ALA A 43 -0.64 -6.25 -12.30
CA ALA A 43 0.53 -7.03 -11.93
C ALA A 43 1.81 -6.44 -12.55
N GLU A 44 1.75 -6.01 -13.80
CA GLU A 44 2.88 -5.39 -14.48
C GLU A 44 3.26 -4.06 -13.83
N ALA A 45 2.29 -3.21 -13.51
CA ALA A 45 2.53 -1.96 -12.81
C ALA A 45 3.10 -2.21 -11.41
N ARG A 46 2.56 -3.21 -10.71
CA ARG A 46 3.05 -3.61 -9.38
C ARG A 46 4.51 -4.03 -9.45
N GLY A 47 4.89 -4.82 -10.46
CA GLY A 47 6.28 -5.24 -10.65
C GLY A 47 7.22 -4.05 -10.85
N VAL A 48 6.78 -3.03 -11.55
CA VAL A 48 7.56 -1.80 -11.76
C VAL A 48 7.77 -1.06 -10.43
N ILE A 49 6.72 -0.97 -9.61
CA ILE A 49 6.82 -0.35 -8.28
C ILE A 49 7.84 -1.10 -7.41
N LEU A 50 7.76 -2.43 -7.40
CA LEU A 50 8.69 -3.26 -6.63
C LEU A 50 10.13 -3.07 -7.10
N LEU A 51 10.34 -3.03 -8.42
CA LEU A 51 11.67 -2.84 -9.00
C LEU A 51 12.25 -1.49 -8.59
N ALA A 52 11.47 -0.42 -8.74
CA ALA A 52 11.94 0.93 -8.40
C ALA A 52 12.30 1.04 -6.92
N ALA A 53 11.46 0.52 -6.04
CA ALA A 53 11.71 0.54 -4.59
C ALA A 53 12.95 -0.30 -4.24
N ALA A 54 13.08 -1.48 -4.82
CA ALA A 54 14.23 -2.35 -4.57
C ALA A 54 15.55 -1.70 -5.00
N GLN A 55 15.54 -1.01 -6.14
CA GLN A 55 16.74 -0.30 -6.62
C GLN A 55 17.13 0.85 -5.69
N CYS A 56 16.16 1.44 -5.00
CA CYS A 56 16.43 2.48 -4.00
C CYS A 56 16.79 1.91 -2.63
N GLY A 57 16.82 0.58 -2.48
CA GLY A 57 17.14 -0.06 -1.21
C GLY A 57 16.02 0.03 -0.18
N VAL A 58 14.78 0.30 -0.61
CA VAL A 58 13.63 0.42 0.28
C VAL A 58 13.05 -0.97 0.56
N PRO A 59 12.99 -1.40 1.83
CA PRO A 59 12.37 -2.68 2.18
C PRO A 59 10.89 -2.72 1.80
N ILE A 60 10.43 -3.89 1.33
CA ILE A 60 9.07 -4.07 0.83
C ILE A 60 8.30 -5.01 1.74
N TYR A 61 7.09 -4.60 2.11
CA TYR A 61 6.19 -5.37 2.97
C TYR A 61 4.83 -5.49 2.31
N GLU A 62 4.30 -6.71 2.27
CA GLU A 62 3.02 -6.99 1.63
C GLU A 62 1.94 -7.28 2.66
N TYR A 63 0.73 -6.78 2.41
CA TYR A 63 -0.43 -7.00 3.27
C TYR A 63 -1.64 -7.37 2.45
N THR A 64 -2.40 -8.35 2.94
CA THR A 64 -3.69 -8.71 2.34
C THR A 64 -4.74 -7.68 2.69
N PRO A 65 -5.83 -7.58 1.92
CA PRO A 65 -6.94 -6.71 2.30
C PRO A 65 -7.48 -6.97 3.72
N MET A 66 -7.55 -8.24 4.11
CA MET A 66 -8.01 -8.60 5.46
C MET A 66 -7.04 -8.09 6.53
N GLN A 67 -5.74 -8.21 6.29
CA GLN A 67 -4.74 -7.70 7.23
C GLN A 67 -4.82 -6.19 7.39
N VAL A 68 -5.07 -5.47 6.30
CA VAL A 68 -5.24 -4.01 6.36
C VAL A 68 -6.48 -3.65 7.17
N LYS A 69 -7.60 -4.31 6.90
CA LYS A 69 -8.84 -4.07 7.65
C LYS A 69 -8.63 -4.33 9.14
N GLN A 70 -8.01 -5.45 9.47
CA GLN A 70 -7.74 -5.83 10.86
C GLN A 70 -6.82 -4.82 11.54
N ALA A 71 -5.75 -4.40 10.86
CA ALA A 71 -4.77 -3.49 11.42
C ALA A 71 -5.36 -2.09 11.65
N VAL A 72 -6.21 -1.61 10.73
CA VAL A 72 -6.75 -0.26 10.79
C VAL A 72 -7.96 -0.17 11.73
N THR A 73 -8.86 -1.16 11.70
CA THR A 73 -10.13 -1.10 12.45
C THR A 73 -10.23 -2.09 13.59
N GLY A 74 -9.34 -3.08 13.63
CA GLY A 74 -9.47 -4.20 14.58
C GLY A 74 -10.45 -5.26 14.13
N TYR A 75 -11.00 -5.16 12.92
CA TYR A 75 -12.03 -6.06 12.43
C TYR A 75 -11.77 -6.42 10.96
N GLY A 76 -11.47 -7.69 10.69
CA GLY A 76 -11.09 -8.17 9.36
C GLY A 76 -12.18 -8.11 8.30
N LYS A 77 -13.44 -7.88 8.71
CA LYS A 77 -14.58 -7.74 7.80
C LYS A 77 -15.10 -6.30 7.73
N ALA A 78 -14.30 -5.34 8.15
CA ALA A 78 -14.68 -3.93 8.11
C ALA A 78 -15.01 -3.50 6.68
N VAL A 79 -16.01 -2.64 6.54
CA VAL A 79 -16.37 -2.08 5.24
C VAL A 79 -15.48 -0.88 4.93
N LYS A 80 -15.40 -0.52 3.65
CA LYS A 80 -14.51 0.54 3.16
C LYS A 80 -14.69 1.86 3.92
N LYS A 81 -15.93 2.24 4.19
CA LYS A 81 -16.24 3.48 4.91
C LYS A 81 -15.65 3.50 6.32
N GLN A 82 -15.66 2.36 7.01
CA GLN A 82 -15.07 2.24 8.35
C GLN A 82 -13.56 2.41 8.29
N ILE A 83 -12.91 1.81 7.29
CA ILE A 83 -11.47 1.92 7.10
C ILE A 83 -11.07 3.36 6.81
N GLN A 84 -11.82 4.03 5.92
CA GLN A 84 -11.57 5.43 5.57
C GLN A 84 -11.71 6.33 6.79
N GLU A 85 -12.77 6.15 7.58
CA GLU A 85 -13.01 6.98 8.75
C GLU A 85 -11.95 6.76 9.83
N MET A 86 -11.57 5.52 10.06
CA MET A 86 -10.53 5.23 11.04
C MET A 86 -9.17 5.78 10.60
N THR A 87 -8.85 5.66 9.32
CA THR A 87 -7.63 6.24 8.76
C THR A 87 -7.62 7.75 8.95
N ARG A 88 -8.75 8.41 8.67
CA ARG A 88 -8.90 9.84 8.88
C ARG A 88 -8.60 10.23 10.34
N ILE A 89 -9.19 9.49 11.28
CA ILE A 89 -9.02 9.77 12.71
C ILE A 89 -7.56 9.55 13.14
N MET A 90 -6.96 8.44 12.74
CA MET A 90 -5.59 8.10 13.12
C MET A 90 -4.57 9.11 12.61
N LEU A 91 -4.80 9.68 11.44
CA LEU A 91 -3.90 10.65 10.82
C LEU A 91 -4.30 12.10 11.12
N HIS A 92 -5.33 12.31 11.92
CA HIS A 92 -5.82 13.65 12.30
C HIS A 92 -6.20 14.50 11.10
N LEU A 93 -6.83 13.88 10.08
CA LEU A 93 -7.27 14.59 8.89
C LEU A 93 -8.67 15.17 9.10
N GLN A 94 -8.95 16.32 8.52
CA GLN A 94 -10.27 16.96 8.64
C GLN A 94 -11.32 16.24 7.81
N THR A 95 -10.94 15.71 6.66
CA THR A 95 -11.84 15.01 5.75
C THR A 95 -11.18 13.73 5.25
N ILE A 96 -12.00 12.82 4.75
CA ILE A 96 -11.51 11.60 4.10
C ILE A 96 -10.83 12.00 2.78
N PRO A 97 -9.56 11.58 2.57
CA PRO A 97 -8.84 11.94 1.35
C PRO A 97 -9.50 11.41 0.09
N LYS A 98 -9.39 12.15 -0.99
CA LYS A 98 -9.90 11.79 -2.30
C LYS A 98 -8.80 11.94 -3.33
N PRO A 99 -8.83 11.16 -4.41
CA PRO A 99 -9.77 10.07 -4.68
C PRO A 99 -9.59 8.88 -3.73
N ASP A 100 -10.46 7.88 -3.85
CA ASP A 100 -10.43 6.69 -2.99
C ASP A 100 -9.05 6.03 -2.93
N ASP A 101 -8.32 6.03 -4.03
CA ASP A 101 -6.98 5.45 -4.10
C ASP A 101 -6.01 6.09 -3.09
N THR A 102 -6.17 7.39 -2.84
CA THR A 102 -5.36 8.08 -1.84
C THR A 102 -5.66 7.55 -0.44
N ALA A 103 -6.94 7.39 -0.12
CA ALA A 103 -7.36 6.84 1.18
C ALA A 103 -6.87 5.39 1.33
N ASP A 104 -6.95 4.59 0.26
CA ASP A 104 -6.46 3.21 0.28
C ASP A 104 -4.95 3.15 0.53
N ALA A 105 -4.19 4.01 -0.10
CA ALA A 105 -2.73 4.07 0.09
C ALA A 105 -2.37 4.47 1.53
N LEU A 106 -3.10 5.42 2.11
CA LEU A 106 -2.88 5.82 3.50
C LEU A 106 -3.21 4.69 4.46
N ALA A 107 -4.28 3.93 4.18
CA ALA A 107 -4.63 2.77 5.00
C ALA A 107 -3.52 1.71 4.95
N MET A 108 -2.88 1.51 3.79
CA MET A 108 -1.73 0.61 3.66
C MET A 108 -0.56 1.06 4.54
N ALA A 109 -0.31 2.36 4.60
CA ALA A 109 0.77 2.90 5.42
C ALA A 109 0.45 2.72 6.92
N VAL A 110 -0.78 3.01 7.33
CA VAL A 110 -1.23 2.81 8.72
C VAL A 110 -1.11 1.34 9.11
N ALA A 111 -1.54 0.43 8.22
CA ALA A 111 -1.44 -1.01 8.47
C ALA A 111 0.01 -1.43 8.71
N HIS A 112 0.94 -0.92 7.91
CA HIS A 112 2.36 -1.25 8.10
C HIS A 112 2.87 -0.73 9.45
N CYS A 113 2.50 0.47 9.85
CA CYS A 113 2.92 1.01 11.14
C CYS A 113 2.49 0.12 12.30
N HIS A 114 1.25 -0.39 12.26
CA HIS A 114 0.76 -1.31 13.28
C HIS A 114 1.48 -2.65 13.25
N CYS A 115 1.65 -3.23 12.07
CA CYS A 115 2.33 -4.52 11.93
C CYS A 115 3.81 -4.43 12.25
N SER A 116 4.45 -3.30 11.97
CA SER A 116 5.84 -3.05 12.32
C SER A 116 6.06 -3.08 13.83
N ARG A 117 5.13 -2.50 14.60
CA ARG A 117 5.17 -2.60 16.07
C ARG A 117 5.09 -4.05 16.53
N SER A 118 4.20 -4.83 15.93
CA SER A 118 4.05 -6.25 16.24
C SER A 118 5.33 -7.03 15.98
N ARG A 119 6.06 -6.69 14.92
CA ARG A 119 7.35 -7.32 14.61
C ARG A 119 8.40 -7.04 15.66
N LEU A 120 8.44 -5.82 16.18
CA LEU A 120 9.34 -5.48 17.29
C LEU A 120 9.01 -6.31 18.52
N MET A 121 7.80 -6.83 18.61
CA MET A 121 7.36 -7.70 19.70
C MET A 121 7.49 -9.18 19.34
N GLY A 122 8.20 -9.53 18.27
CA GLY A 122 8.51 -10.90 17.91
C GLY A 122 7.62 -11.56 16.88
N THR A 123 6.72 -10.82 16.22
CA THR A 123 5.90 -11.36 15.14
C THR A 123 6.69 -11.39 13.84
N ALA A 124 6.48 -12.46 13.05
CA ALA A 124 7.22 -12.65 11.81
C ALA A 124 6.82 -11.60 10.75
N PRO A 125 7.77 -11.10 9.95
CA PRO A 125 7.47 -10.28 8.78
C PRO A 125 6.83 -11.15 7.69
N ARG A 126 6.27 -10.49 6.70
CA ARG A 126 5.61 -11.02 5.52
C ARG A 126 5.86 -12.51 5.23
#